data_d859072bd8812e3c31acbfda5d4fd23b
#
_entry.id   d859072bd8812e3c31acbfda5d4fd23b
#
_cell.length_a   1.000
_cell.length_b   1.000
_cell.length_c   1.000
_cell.angle_alpha   90.00
_cell.angle_beta   90.00
_cell.angle_gamma   90.00
#
_symmetry.space_group_name_H-M   'P 1'
#
loop_
_entity.id
_entity.type
_entity.pdbx_description
1 polymer ?
#
loop_
_entity_poly.entity_id
_entity_poly.type
_entity_poly.pdbx_seq_one_letter_code
_entity_poly.pdbx_strand_id
1 'polypeptide(L)'
;PRLVGFVSSLTDAPLQIDCGKADAVERALRAYTGKAIVNSVNAEDASLDALLPIVKKYGAAVVGLTVSDKGVPQTAEERVALARRIVAAAKRYGIPEQDVFIDCLTLTVGAQQEQAMLTLQALSEVKKEFGVKTVLGVSNVSFGLPARKLVNTAFLTMAMYAGLDLPILNPNIAENMQAVDAFRVLGGEDVACARYAEKYAGWKDAPTSSAAVPARGNAAENEGEAAKDGDLFYCISKGLDRARDITRGLLREHDGLAVIDGWLIPALNRVGEDYAAGRIFLPQLISSAETAKLCFDEVRSTLADASSAEKGVIVLATVKGDVHDIGKNIVKTVLENYGYRVIDLGKNVPPEEVAAACEKYSVKLCGLSALMTTTVDNMRITVGEVKRRCPSCKVMVGGAVLTAEYAEKIGADKYCRDAAASARYAGEIFGTGK
;
A
#
# COMPACT_ATOMS: atom_id res chain seq x y z
N PRO A 1 -13.42 -5.60 -24.01
CA PRO A 1 -14.62 -6.25 -24.58
C PRO A 1 -14.55 -7.78 -24.57
N ARG A 2 -13.46 -8.42 -25.09
CA ARG A 2 -13.34 -9.87 -25.12
C ARG A 2 -13.45 -10.52 -23.73
N LEU A 3 -12.75 -9.97 -22.73
CA LEU A 3 -12.81 -10.45 -21.35
C LEU A 3 -14.23 -10.30 -20.77
N VAL A 4 -14.87 -9.14 -21.01
CA VAL A 4 -16.26 -8.92 -20.54
C VAL A 4 -17.20 -9.97 -21.14
N GLY A 5 -17.18 -10.17 -22.47
CA GLY A 5 -18.00 -11.18 -23.12
C GLY A 5 -17.72 -12.60 -22.59
N PHE A 6 -16.44 -12.94 -22.37
CA PHE A 6 -16.07 -14.23 -21.81
C PHE A 6 -16.61 -14.43 -20.38
N VAL A 7 -16.38 -13.47 -19.47
CA VAL A 7 -16.86 -13.57 -18.08
C VAL A 7 -18.38 -13.62 -18.02
N SER A 8 -19.08 -12.80 -18.84
CA SER A 8 -20.55 -12.80 -18.89
C SER A 8 -21.13 -14.13 -19.42
N SER A 9 -20.34 -14.94 -20.12
CA SER A 9 -20.78 -16.28 -20.53
C SER A 9 -20.63 -17.33 -19.42
N LEU A 10 -19.92 -17.01 -18.33
CA LEU A 10 -19.66 -17.93 -17.21
C LEU A 10 -20.51 -17.66 -15.98
N THR A 11 -21.10 -16.47 -15.86
CA THR A 11 -21.85 -16.08 -14.68
C THR A 11 -22.90 -15.02 -15.00
N ASP A 12 -24.01 -15.07 -14.28
CA ASP A 12 -25.07 -14.05 -14.28
C ASP A 12 -24.80 -12.93 -13.26
N ALA A 13 -23.70 -13.01 -12.50
CA ALA A 13 -23.34 -11.99 -11.53
C ALA A 13 -23.04 -10.65 -12.22
N PRO A 14 -23.53 -9.51 -11.68
CA PRO A 14 -23.20 -8.20 -12.20
C PRO A 14 -21.69 -7.95 -12.22
N LEU A 15 -21.19 -7.34 -13.30
CA LEU A 15 -19.76 -7.08 -13.45
C LEU A 15 -19.38 -5.70 -12.93
N GLN A 16 -18.28 -5.65 -12.20
CA GLN A 16 -17.57 -4.41 -11.89
C GLN A 16 -16.42 -4.24 -12.90
N ILE A 17 -16.45 -3.13 -13.65
CA ILE A 17 -15.43 -2.76 -14.63
C ILE A 17 -14.37 -1.94 -13.91
N ASP A 18 -13.27 -2.60 -13.56
CA ASP A 18 -12.14 -1.96 -12.85
C ASP A 18 -11.12 -1.44 -13.88
N CYS A 19 -11.26 -0.18 -14.25
CA CYS A 19 -10.39 0.48 -15.21
C CYS A 19 -10.53 2.01 -15.15
N GLY A 20 -9.39 2.73 -15.11
CA GLY A 20 -9.35 4.19 -15.14
C GLY A 20 -9.31 4.81 -16.55
N LYS A 21 -9.23 4.00 -17.63
CA LYS A 21 -9.15 4.52 -19.02
C LYS A 21 -10.54 4.61 -19.64
N ALA A 22 -11.02 5.82 -19.91
CA ALA A 22 -12.37 6.11 -20.39
C ALA A 22 -12.76 5.32 -21.65
N ASP A 23 -11.86 5.22 -22.65
CA ASP A 23 -12.10 4.47 -23.88
C ASP A 23 -12.22 2.96 -23.65
N ALA A 24 -11.47 2.41 -22.70
CA ALA A 24 -11.56 1.01 -22.34
C ALA A 24 -12.85 0.71 -21.56
N VAL A 25 -13.23 1.59 -20.64
CA VAL A 25 -14.51 1.53 -19.90
C VAL A 25 -15.68 1.57 -20.89
N GLU A 26 -15.68 2.52 -21.82
CA GLU A 26 -16.75 2.64 -22.82
C GLU A 26 -16.86 1.39 -23.69
N ARG A 27 -15.75 0.83 -24.16
CA ARG A 27 -15.74 -0.40 -24.93
C ARG A 27 -16.21 -1.62 -24.11
N ALA A 28 -15.88 -1.66 -22.81
CA ALA A 28 -16.34 -2.72 -21.91
C ALA A 28 -17.85 -2.63 -21.68
N LEU A 29 -18.37 -1.45 -21.37
CA LEU A 29 -19.81 -1.20 -21.17
C LEU A 29 -20.63 -1.49 -22.42
N ARG A 30 -20.12 -1.17 -23.62
CA ARG A 30 -20.77 -1.50 -24.89
C ARG A 30 -20.90 -3.02 -25.13
N ALA A 31 -19.98 -3.79 -24.59
CA ALA A 31 -19.97 -5.25 -24.74
C ALA A 31 -20.74 -5.99 -23.63
N TYR A 32 -21.19 -5.30 -22.59
CA TYR A 32 -21.87 -5.88 -21.44
C TYR A 32 -23.38 -5.69 -21.52
N THR A 33 -24.13 -6.78 -21.45
CA THR A 33 -25.61 -6.78 -21.41
C THR A 33 -26.07 -6.85 -19.96
N GLY A 34 -26.11 -5.72 -19.29
CA GLY A 34 -26.54 -5.60 -17.90
C GLY A 34 -26.11 -4.26 -17.29
N LYS A 35 -26.48 -4.04 -16.03
CA LYS A 35 -26.06 -2.84 -15.31
C LYS A 35 -24.71 -3.11 -14.63
N ALA A 36 -23.64 -2.58 -15.21
CA ALA A 36 -22.29 -2.68 -14.65
C ALA A 36 -22.05 -1.64 -13.56
N ILE A 37 -21.03 -1.88 -12.74
CA ILE A 37 -20.43 -0.87 -11.86
C ILE A 37 -19.09 -0.47 -12.47
N VAL A 38 -18.85 0.84 -12.67
CA VAL A 38 -17.57 1.36 -13.11
C VAL A 38 -16.73 1.69 -11.89
N ASN A 39 -15.56 1.09 -11.77
CA ASN A 39 -14.58 1.34 -10.72
C ASN A 39 -13.30 1.88 -11.38
N SER A 40 -12.99 3.17 -11.25
CA SER A 40 -13.61 4.21 -10.47
C SER A 40 -13.35 5.60 -11.05
N VAL A 41 -14.06 6.59 -10.53
CA VAL A 41 -13.68 8.00 -10.62
C VAL A 41 -13.04 8.44 -9.31
N ASN A 42 -12.23 9.49 -9.33
CA ASN A 42 -11.77 10.19 -8.15
C ASN A 42 -12.35 11.63 -8.11
N ALA A 43 -11.97 12.43 -7.11
CA ALA A 43 -12.50 13.78 -6.95
C ALA A 43 -11.85 14.84 -7.88
N GLU A 44 -11.04 14.44 -8.86
CA GLU A 44 -10.45 15.34 -9.86
C GLU A 44 -11.41 15.59 -11.02
N ASP A 45 -11.49 16.84 -11.49
CA ASP A 45 -12.37 17.19 -12.61
C ASP A 45 -12.06 16.37 -13.87
N ALA A 46 -10.78 16.15 -14.16
CA ALA A 46 -10.36 15.34 -15.31
C ALA A 46 -10.91 13.91 -15.25
N SER A 47 -10.98 13.28 -14.06
CA SER A 47 -11.54 11.95 -13.86
C SER A 47 -13.06 11.96 -13.98
N LEU A 48 -13.70 12.93 -13.34
CA LEU A 48 -15.16 13.08 -13.33
C LEU A 48 -15.70 13.36 -14.74
N ASP A 49 -15.09 14.31 -15.47
CA ASP A 49 -15.54 14.72 -16.80
C ASP A 49 -15.25 13.66 -17.87
N ALA A 50 -14.23 12.82 -17.67
CA ALA A 50 -13.94 11.73 -18.61
C ALA A 50 -14.88 10.53 -18.46
N LEU A 51 -15.28 10.18 -17.26
CA LEU A 51 -15.98 8.91 -16.99
C LEU A 51 -17.49 9.08 -16.72
N LEU A 52 -17.93 10.13 -16.02
CA LEU A 52 -19.35 10.29 -15.68
C LEU A 52 -20.28 10.39 -16.89
N PRO A 53 -19.91 11.07 -18.02
CA PRO A 53 -20.72 11.04 -19.23
C PRO A 53 -20.91 9.62 -19.79
N ILE A 54 -19.87 8.79 -19.71
CA ILE A 54 -19.92 7.38 -20.16
C ILE A 54 -20.81 6.57 -19.24
N VAL A 55 -20.65 6.70 -17.91
CA VAL A 55 -21.50 6.06 -16.90
C VAL A 55 -22.96 6.40 -17.16
N LYS A 56 -23.28 7.66 -17.36
CA LYS A 56 -24.66 8.12 -17.68
C LYS A 56 -25.18 7.53 -18.98
N LYS A 57 -24.35 7.54 -20.04
CA LYS A 57 -24.72 7.03 -21.38
C LYS A 57 -25.15 5.57 -21.34
N TYR A 58 -24.47 4.74 -20.56
CA TYR A 58 -24.75 3.30 -20.47
C TYR A 58 -25.63 2.90 -19.27
N GLY A 59 -26.07 3.87 -18.44
CA GLY A 59 -26.89 3.59 -17.26
C GLY A 59 -26.17 2.74 -16.20
N ALA A 60 -24.85 2.78 -16.18
CA ALA A 60 -24.03 2.07 -15.21
C ALA A 60 -24.08 2.74 -13.84
N ALA A 61 -23.70 2.01 -12.80
CA ALA A 61 -23.34 2.57 -11.50
C ALA A 61 -21.86 2.96 -11.47
N VAL A 62 -21.44 3.78 -10.53
CA VAL A 62 -20.06 4.28 -10.43
C VAL A 62 -19.54 4.26 -9.00
N VAL A 63 -18.30 3.84 -8.84
CA VAL A 63 -17.53 3.99 -7.60
C VAL A 63 -16.76 5.31 -7.65
N GLY A 64 -16.90 6.12 -6.60
CA GLY A 64 -16.13 7.34 -6.40
C GLY A 64 -15.14 7.18 -5.25
N LEU A 65 -13.85 7.27 -5.56
CA LEU A 65 -12.77 7.20 -4.57
C LEU A 65 -12.58 8.56 -3.90
N THR A 66 -12.54 8.61 -2.58
CA THR A 66 -12.24 9.83 -1.82
C THR A 66 -10.74 10.16 -1.83
N VAL A 67 -10.21 10.38 -3.03
CA VAL A 67 -8.81 10.76 -3.30
C VAL A 67 -8.77 11.89 -4.33
N SER A 68 -7.73 12.71 -4.26
CA SER A 68 -7.46 13.81 -5.19
C SER A 68 -5.99 13.82 -5.60
N ASP A 69 -5.59 14.83 -6.37
CA ASP A 69 -4.19 15.15 -6.70
C ASP A 69 -3.28 15.28 -5.47
N LYS A 70 -3.85 15.67 -4.31
CA LYS A 70 -3.15 15.72 -3.02
C LYS A 70 -3.00 14.37 -2.32
N GLY A 71 -3.56 13.32 -2.90
CA GLY A 71 -3.54 11.97 -2.36
C GLY A 71 -4.73 11.61 -1.48
N VAL A 72 -4.54 10.60 -0.61
CA VAL A 72 -5.56 10.14 0.34
C VAL A 72 -5.61 11.12 1.51
N PRO A 73 -6.78 11.70 1.82
CA PRO A 73 -6.94 12.60 2.96
C PRO A 73 -6.65 11.90 4.29
N GLN A 74 -6.13 12.68 5.22
CA GLN A 74 -5.72 12.17 6.53
C GLN A 74 -6.84 12.24 7.58
N THR A 75 -7.95 12.93 7.30
CA THR A 75 -9.11 13.04 8.20
C THR A 75 -10.39 12.51 7.57
N ALA A 76 -11.38 12.18 8.40
CA ALA A 76 -12.69 11.74 7.95
C ALA A 76 -13.44 12.87 7.22
N GLU A 77 -13.36 14.09 7.74
CA GLU A 77 -14.02 15.28 7.20
C GLU A 77 -13.54 15.60 5.79
N GLU A 78 -12.23 15.50 5.54
CA GLU A 78 -11.65 15.69 4.21
C GLU A 78 -12.14 14.62 3.22
N ARG A 79 -12.27 13.35 3.65
CA ARG A 79 -12.83 12.29 2.82
C ARG A 79 -14.29 12.55 2.49
N VAL A 80 -15.09 13.00 3.47
CA VAL A 80 -16.49 13.40 3.27
C VAL A 80 -16.58 14.59 2.31
N ALA A 81 -15.68 15.57 2.40
CA ALA A 81 -15.65 16.69 1.46
C ALA A 81 -15.38 16.24 0.02
N LEU A 82 -14.48 15.28 -0.21
CA LEU A 82 -14.27 14.69 -1.54
C LEU A 82 -15.47 13.87 -2.00
N ALA A 83 -16.11 13.10 -1.10
CA ALA A 83 -17.35 12.39 -1.41
C ALA A 83 -18.45 13.35 -1.87
N ARG A 84 -18.64 14.48 -1.17
CA ARG A 84 -19.59 15.54 -1.56
C ARG A 84 -19.33 16.04 -2.96
N ARG A 85 -18.08 16.28 -3.33
CA ARG A 85 -17.69 16.73 -4.69
C ARG A 85 -18.08 15.69 -5.75
N ILE A 86 -17.80 14.41 -5.49
CA ILE A 86 -18.12 13.30 -6.41
C ILE A 86 -19.64 13.15 -6.56
N VAL A 87 -20.40 13.13 -5.45
CA VAL A 87 -21.87 13.02 -5.47
C VAL A 87 -22.49 14.20 -6.22
N ALA A 88 -22.02 15.43 -5.96
CA ALA A 88 -22.49 16.60 -6.66
C ALA A 88 -22.19 16.55 -8.17
N ALA A 89 -21.01 16.06 -8.57
CA ALA A 89 -20.69 15.85 -9.97
C ALA A 89 -21.58 14.79 -10.62
N ALA A 90 -21.75 13.64 -9.99
CA ALA A 90 -22.66 12.59 -10.48
C ALA A 90 -24.10 13.12 -10.70
N LYS A 91 -24.60 13.90 -9.76
CA LYS A 91 -25.90 14.55 -9.87
C LYS A 91 -25.97 15.52 -11.06
N ARG A 92 -24.92 16.34 -11.30
CA ARG A 92 -24.86 17.24 -12.47
C ARG A 92 -24.93 16.49 -13.79
N TYR A 93 -24.32 15.30 -13.87
CA TYR A 93 -24.40 14.41 -15.03
C TYR A 93 -25.71 13.60 -15.09
N GLY A 94 -26.60 13.76 -14.12
CA GLY A 94 -27.91 13.07 -14.06
C GLY A 94 -27.79 11.60 -13.72
N ILE A 95 -26.76 11.19 -12.97
CA ILE A 95 -26.62 9.85 -12.43
C ILE A 95 -27.42 9.81 -11.12
N PRO A 96 -28.36 8.86 -10.94
CA PRO A 96 -29.16 8.76 -9.73
C PRO A 96 -28.30 8.35 -8.51
N GLU A 97 -28.65 8.86 -7.35
CA GLU A 97 -27.89 8.63 -6.10
C GLU A 97 -27.74 7.14 -5.75
N GLN A 98 -28.75 6.32 -6.05
CA GLN A 98 -28.68 4.86 -5.85
C GLN A 98 -27.63 4.16 -6.72
N ASP A 99 -27.11 4.82 -7.75
CA ASP A 99 -26.09 4.31 -8.66
C ASP A 99 -24.70 4.85 -8.34
N VAL A 100 -24.56 5.63 -7.25
CA VAL A 100 -23.29 6.16 -6.76
C VAL A 100 -22.85 5.35 -5.53
N PHE A 101 -21.64 4.82 -5.60
CA PHE A 101 -20.96 4.13 -4.50
C PHE A 101 -19.76 4.96 -4.09
N ILE A 102 -19.61 5.26 -2.81
CA ILE A 102 -18.43 5.99 -2.32
C ILE A 102 -17.48 5.02 -1.62
N ASP A 103 -16.21 5.06 -2.05
CA ASP A 103 -15.10 4.35 -1.39
C ASP A 103 -14.30 5.36 -0.56
N CYS A 104 -14.40 5.20 0.77
CA CYS A 104 -13.66 6.02 1.73
C CYS A 104 -12.19 5.61 1.88
N LEU A 105 -11.74 4.63 1.12
CA LEU A 105 -10.37 4.10 1.05
C LEU A 105 -9.90 3.45 2.35
N THR A 106 -9.62 2.15 2.25
CA THR A 106 -9.02 1.38 3.33
C THR A 106 -7.50 1.39 3.20
N LEU A 107 -6.81 2.01 4.15
CA LEU A 107 -5.36 1.96 4.26
C LEU A 107 -4.94 0.84 5.23
N THR A 108 -3.69 0.38 5.09
CA THR A 108 -3.19 -0.67 5.96
C THR A 108 -2.86 -0.15 7.36
N VAL A 109 -3.39 -0.83 8.37
CA VAL A 109 -3.04 -0.55 9.77
C VAL A 109 -1.59 -0.91 10.10
N GLY A 110 -0.94 -1.70 9.24
CA GLY A 110 0.48 -2.01 9.36
C GLY A 110 1.39 -0.79 9.18
N ALA A 111 0.92 0.25 8.49
CA ALA A 111 1.65 1.50 8.30
C ALA A 111 1.04 2.67 9.08
N GLN A 112 -0.29 2.73 9.19
CA GLN A 112 -1.02 3.83 9.81
C GLN A 112 -2.22 3.26 10.58
N GLN A 113 -2.02 2.94 11.84
CA GLN A 113 -3.00 2.19 12.64
C GLN A 113 -4.32 2.95 12.84
N GLU A 114 -4.27 4.25 12.99
CA GLU A 114 -5.45 5.13 13.18
C GLU A 114 -6.36 5.20 11.96
N GLN A 115 -5.84 4.91 10.77
CA GLN A 115 -6.58 5.04 9.51
C GLN A 115 -7.79 4.10 9.41
N ALA A 116 -7.79 2.97 10.09
CA ALA A 116 -8.95 2.08 10.11
C ALA A 116 -10.18 2.75 10.72
N MET A 117 -10.00 3.41 11.87
CA MET A 117 -11.11 4.12 12.54
C MET A 117 -11.55 5.35 11.76
N LEU A 118 -10.62 6.09 11.15
CA LEU A 118 -10.95 7.23 10.28
C LEU A 118 -11.74 6.80 9.04
N THR A 119 -11.42 5.63 8.46
CA THR A 119 -12.19 5.06 7.35
C THR A 119 -13.62 4.74 7.78
N LEU A 120 -13.80 4.10 8.94
CA LEU A 120 -15.14 3.77 9.47
C LEU A 120 -15.96 5.02 9.78
N GLN A 121 -15.34 6.04 10.35
CA GLN A 121 -15.98 7.33 10.63
C GLN A 121 -16.42 7.99 9.32
N ALA A 122 -15.53 8.13 8.34
CA ALA A 122 -15.86 8.72 7.04
C ALA A 122 -16.99 7.98 6.34
N LEU A 123 -16.98 6.64 6.39
CA LEU A 123 -18.03 5.79 5.82
C LEU A 123 -19.40 6.07 6.46
N SER A 124 -19.45 6.14 7.80
CA SER A 124 -20.68 6.44 8.53
C SER A 124 -21.21 7.85 8.21
N GLU A 125 -20.32 8.84 8.13
CA GLU A 125 -20.69 10.22 7.80
C GLU A 125 -21.18 10.35 6.35
N VAL A 126 -20.52 9.71 5.38
CA VAL A 126 -20.96 9.64 3.98
C VAL A 126 -22.33 9.03 3.87
N LYS A 127 -22.57 7.92 4.57
CA LYS A 127 -23.87 7.25 4.58
C LYS A 127 -24.97 8.14 5.14
N LYS A 128 -24.69 8.82 6.25
CA LYS A 128 -25.63 9.71 6.94
C LYS A 128 -25.92 10.97 6.13
N GLU A 129 -24.91 11.58 5.51
CA GLU A 129 -25.05 12.86 4.81
C GLU A 129 -25.71 12.72 3.44
N PHE A 130 -25.30 11.71 2.67
CA PHE A 130 -25.73 11.60 1.26
C PHE A 130 -26.71 10.48 0.98
N GLY A 131 -26.85 9.48 1.87
CA GLY A 131 -27.70 8.32 1.64
C GLY A 131 -27.25 7.42 0.49
N VAL A 132 -26.12 7.70 -0.14
CA VAL A 132 -25.57 6.91 -1.25
C VAL A 132 -25.06 5.55 -0.75
N LYS A 133 -24.77 4.65 -1.69
CA LYS A 133 -24.13 3.38 -1.38
C LYS A 133 -22.65 3.57 -1.05
N THR A 134 -22.11 2.65 -0.28
CA THR A 134 -20.70 2.65 0.13
C THR A 134 -20.00 1.36 -0.29
N VAL A 135 -18.72 1.45 -0.62
CA VAL A 135 -17.91 0.31 -1.03
C VAL A 135 -16.52 0.43 -0.39
N LEU A 136 -15.90 -0.70 -0.02
CA LEU A 136 -14.52 -0.73 0.50
C LEU A 136 -13.79 -1.99 0.05
N GLY A 137 -12.53 -1.82 -0.29
CA GLY A 137 -11.55 -2.92 -0.40
C GLY A 137 -11.13 -3.40 0.99
N VAL A 138 -11.88 -4.32 1.60
CA VAL A 138 -11.73 -4.75 3.00
C VAL A 138 -10.33 -5.30 3.30
N SER A 139 -9.77 -6.10 2.39
CA SER A 139 -8.49 -6.79 2.62
C SER A 139 -7.26 -5.88 2.69
N ASN A 140 -7.40 -4.61 2.29
CA ASN A 140 -6.31 -3.63 2.35
C ASN A 140 -5.91 -3.31 3.80
N VAL A 141 -6.85 -3.37 4.75
CA VAL A 141 -6.62 -3.04 6.16
C VAL A 141 -5.47 -3.84 6.77
N SER A 142 -5.30 -5.08 6.36
CA SER A 142 -4.34 -6.03 6.94
C SER A 142 -3.07 -6.23 6.11
N PHE A 143 -2.84 -5.41 5.09
CA PHE A 143 -1.65 -5.57 4.25
C PHE A 143 -0.38 -5.46 5.09
N GLY A 144 0.56 -6.43 4.91
CA GLY A 144 1.81 -6.51 5.68
C GLY A 144 1.69 -7.09 7.09
N LEU A 145 0.50 -7.55 7.51
CA LEU A 145 0.31 -8.22 8.80
C LEU A 145 0.25 -9.75 8.66
N PRO A 146 0.59 -10.49 9.72
CA PRO A 146 0.31 -11.93 9.80
C PRO A 146 -1.18 -12.17 10.07
N ALA A 147 -1.63 -13.41 9.90
CA ALA A 147 -3.00 -13.84 10.21
C ALA A 147 -4.09 -12.90 9.67
N ARG A 148 -3.91 -12.40 8.45
CA ARG A 148 -4.72 -11.36 7.80
C ARG A 148 -6.23 -11.62 7.88
N LYS A 149 -6.64 -12.88 7.85
CA LYS A 149 -8.06 -13.26 7.96
C LYS A 149 -8.72 -12.72 9.21
N LEU A 150 -8.04 -12.76 10.37
CA LEU A 150 -8.58 -12.27 11.65
C LEU A 150 -8.89 -10.76 11.57
N VAL A 151 -7.92 -9.99 11.08
CA VAL A 151 -8.06 -8.54 10.96
C VAL A 151 -9.13 -8.18 9.91
N ASN A 152 -9.12 -8.86 8.76
CA ASN A 152 -10.09 -8.62 7.70
C ASN A 152 -11.52 -8.89 8.14
N THR A 153 -11.76 -10.01 8.84
CA THR A 153 -13.11 -10.39 9.32
C THR A 153 -13.61 -9.42 10.39
N ALA A 154 -12.75 -9.03 11.34
CA ALA A 154 -13.09 -8.03 12.34
C ALA A 154 -13.43 -6.67 11.69
N PHE A 155 -12.57 -6.19 10.79
CA PHE A 155 -12.77 -4.93 10.08
C PHE A 155 -14.02 -4.95 9.20
N LEU A 156 -14.29 -6.07 8.51
CA LEU A 156 -15.52 -6.26 7.73
C LEU A 156 -16.75 -6.06 8.58
N THR A 157 -16.82 -6.68 9.76
CA THR A 157 -17.96 -6.54 10.68
C THR A 157 -18.13 -5.09 11.15
N MET A 158 -17.03 -4.43 11.52
CA MET A 158 -17.04 -3.02 11.91
C MET A 158 -17.49 -2.11 10.76
N ALA A 159 -17.01 -2.37 9.55
CA ALA A 159 -17.37 -1.60 8.37
C ALA A 159 -18.86 -1.78 7.99
N MET A 160 -19.38 -2.99 8.04
CA MET A 160 -20.83 -3.23 7.84
C MET A 160 -21.67 -2.48 8.90
N TYR A 161 -21.24 -2.48 10.15
CA TYR A 161 -21.92 -1.71 11.20
C TYR A 161 -21.83 -0.20 10.94
N ALA A 162 -20.72 0.30 10.41
CA ALA A 162 -20.57 1.70 10.01
C ALA A 162 -21.35 2.07 8.73
N GLY A 163 -22.00 1.10 8.06
CA GLY A 163 -22.86 1.34 6.90
C GLY A 163 -22.27 0.92 5.56
N LEU A 164 -21.31 -0.02 5.53
CA LEU A 164 -20.78 -0.59 4.28
C LEU A 164 -21.83 -1.44 3.57
N ASP A 165 -22.16 -1.06 2.33
CA ASP A 165 -23.13 -1.79 1.48
C ASP A 165 -22.47 -2.86 0.62
N LEU A 166 -21.27 -2.58 0.05
CA LEU A 166 -20.61 -3.44 -0.93
C LEU A 166 -19.14 -3.69 -0.54
N PRO A 167 -18.85 -4.74 0.24
CA PRO A 167 -17.47 -5.12 0.53
C PRO A 167 -16.81 -5.78 -0.69
N ILE A 168 -15.63 -5.29 -1.09
CA ILE A 168 -14.76 -5.96 -2.06
C ILE A 168 -13.86 -6.91 -1.25
N LEU A 169 -14.11 -8.20 -1.39
CA LEU A 169 -13.42 -9.27 -0.65
C LEU A 169 -13.40 -10.58 -1.44
N ASN A 170 -12.61 -11.53 -0.98
CA ASN A 170 -12.64 -12.88 -1.53
C ASN A 170 -13.78 -13.70 -0.87
N PRO A 171 -14.84 -14.07 -1.61
CA PRO A 171 -15.96 -14.82 -1.07
C PRO A 171 -15.62 -16.27 -0.73
N ASN A 172 -14.49 -16.79 -1.23
CA ASN A 172 -14.02 -18.15 -0.91
C ASN A 172 -13.36 -18.24 0.49
N ILE A 173 -13.20 -17.12 1.18
CA ILE A 173 -12.77 -17.11 2.59
C ILE A 173 -14.01 -17.28 3.45
N ALA A 174 -14.16 -18.48 4.00
CA ALA A 174 -15.36 -18.87 4.76
C ALA A 174 -15.65 -17.89 5.93
N GLU A 175 -14.62 -17.48 6.64
CA GLU A 175 -14.72 -16.58 7.80
C GLU A 175 -15.35 -15.23 7.43
N ASN A 176 -15.05 -14.70 6.23
CA ASN A 176 -15.67 -13.47 5.75
C ASN A 176 -17.17 -13.65 5.51
N MET A 177 -17.55 -14.75 4.84
CA MET A 177 -18.95 -15.02 4.54
C MET A 177 -19.76 -15.35 5.80
N GLN A 178 -19.15 -16.04 6.76
CA GLN A 178 -19.74 -16.29 8.08
C GLN A 178 -20.00 -14.99 8.84
N ALA A 179 -19.06 -14.03 8.79
CA ALA A 179 -19.26 -12.71 9.39
C ALA A 179 -20.41 -11.94 8.74
N VAL A 180 -20.54 -12.01 7.40
CA VAL A 180 -21.68 -11.39 6.68
C VAL A 180 -23.00 -12.02 7.09
N ASP A 181 -23.07 -13.35 7.15
CA ASP A 181 -24.29 -14.05 7.53
C ASP A 181 -24.70 -13.73 9.00
N ALA A 182 -23.72 -13.74 9.91
CA ALA A 182 -23.95 -13.39 11.30
C ALA A 182 -24.39 -11.92 11.47
N PHE A 183 -23.77 -11.00 10.71
CA PHE A 183 -24.14 -9.60 10.72
C PHE A 183 -25.59 -9.38 10.26
N ARG A 184 -26.03 -10.08 9.20
CA ARG A 184 -27.41 -10.02 8.70
C ARG A 184 -28.44 -10.50 9.72
N VAL A 185 -28.10 -11.52 10.49
CA VAL A 185 -28.94 -11.98 11.62
C VAL A 185 -29.05 -10.89 12.68
N LEU A 186 -27.89 -10.35 13.11
CA LEU A 186 -27.87 -9.30 14.15
C LEU A 186 -28.52 -7.99 13.69
N GLY A 187 -28.43 -7.67 12.41
CA GLY A 187 -29.06 -6.50 11.78
C GLY A 187 -30.55 -6.66 11.49
N GLY A 188 -31.12 -7.85 11.72
CA GLY A 188 -32.55 -8.13 11.45
C GLY A 188 -32.87 -8.31 9.95
N GLU A 189 -31.87 -8.42 9.08
CA GLU A 189 -32.06 -8.66 7.64
C GLU A 189 -32.48 -10.10 7.34
N ASP A 190 -32.08 -11.05 8.18
CA ASP A 190 -32.49 -12.44 8.11
C ASP A 190 -33.67 -12.69 9.06
N VAL A 191 -34.88 -12.55 8.51
CA VAL A 191 -36.13 -12.68 9.27
C VAL A 191 -36.21 -14.05 9.93
N ALA A 192 -36.44 -14.05 11.24
CA ALA A 192 -36.48 -15.25 12.09
C ALA A 192 -35.24 -16.14 12.01
N CYS A 193 -34.08 -15.58 11.58
CA CYS A 193 -32.82 -16.29 11.39
C CYS A 193 -32.92 -17.48 10.44
N ALA A 194 -33.89 -17.49 9.51
CA ALA A 194 -34.25 -18.65 8.72
C ALA A 194 -33.10 -19.13 7.81
N ARG A 195 -32.47 -18.22 7.09
CA ARG A 195 -31.34 -18.55 6.19
C ARG A 195 -30.10 -19.01 6.97
N TYR A 196 -29.82 -18.34 8.09
CA TYR A 196 -28.71 -18.69 8.96
C TYR A 196 -28.90 -20.06 9.56
N ALA A 197 -30.07 -20.36 10.11
CA ALA A 197 -30.39 -21.65 10.68
C ALA A 197 -30.31 -22.77 9.64
N GLU A 198 -30.84 -22.59 8.44
CA GLU A 198 -30.74 -23.55 7.35
C GLU A 198 -29.28 -23.80 6.95
N LYS A 199 -28.48 -22.74 6.74
CA LYS A 199 -27.10 -22.83 6.27
C LYS A 199 -26.18 -23.49 7.31
N TYR A 200 -26.42 -23.25 8.59
CA TYR A 200 -25.57 -23.71 9.68
C TYR A 200 -26.15 -24.83 10.55
N ALA A 201 -27.29 -25.42 10.17
CA ALA A 201 -27.93 -26.52 10.92
C ALA A 201 -27.01 -27.72 11.18
N GLY A 202 -26.10 -28.00 10.27
CA GLY A 202 -25.10 -29.07 10.39
C GLY A 202 -23.73 -28.62 10.91
N TRP A 203 -23.60 -27.35 11.36
CA TRP A 203 -22.35 -26.81 11.84
C TRP A 203 -21.88 -27.59 13.06
N LYS A 204 -20.70 -28.15 12.96
CA LYS A 204 -19.97 -28.73 14.08
C LYS A 204 -18.82 -27.79 14.36
N ASP A 205 -18.77 -27.26 15.58
CA ASP A 205 -17.58 -26.56 16.02
C ASP A 205 -16.37 -27.46 15.74
N ALA A 206 -15.35 -26.91 15.08
CA ALA A 206 -14.09 -27.63 14.98
C ALA A 206 -13.75 -28.05 16.41
N PRO A 207 -13.37 -29.34 16.63
CA PRO A 207 -13.02 -29.77 17.97
C PRO A 207 -12.08 -28.71 18.52
N THR A 208 -12.48 -28.08 19.62
CA THR A 208 -11.58 -27.28 20.39
C THR A 208 -10.45 -28.21 20.75
N SER A 209 -9.48 -28.43 19.82
CA SER A 209 -8.16 -28.66 20.32
C SER A 209 -8.03 -27.53 21.32
N SER A 210 -7.85 -27.83 22.56
CA SER A 210 -7.18 -26.97 23.48
C SER A 210 -5.79 -26.73 22.83
N ALA A 211 -5.75 -26.04 21.71
CA ALA A 211 -4.65 -25.23 21.38
C ALA A 211 -4.57 -24.39 22.63
N ALA A 212 -3.79 -24.85 23.57
CA ALA A 212 -3.17 -24.01 24.55
C ALA A 212 -2.99 -22.72 23.77
N VAL A 213 -3.70 -21.65 24.16
CA VAL A 213 -3.35 -20.28 23.80
C VAL A 213 -1.85 -20.39 23.74
N PRO A 214 -1.18 -20.30 22.58
CA PRO A 214 0.25 -20.41 22.58
C PRO A 214 0.60 -19.43 23.65
N ALA A 215 0.92 -20.02 24.83
CA ALA A 215 1.24 -19.28 26.03
C ALA A 215 2.16 -18.31 25.44
N ARG A 216 1.87 -17.00 25.47
CA ARG A 216 2.73 -15.99 24.92
C ARG A 216 4.06 -16.67 24.81
N GLY A 217 4.30 -17.28 23.65
CA GLY A 217 5.56 -17.89 23.40
C GLY A 217 6.36 -16.66 23.59
N ASN A 218 6.89 -16.60 24.79
CA ASN A 218 7.92 -15.69 25.10
C ASN A 218 8.77 -15.77 23.86
N ALA A 219 8.66 -14.76 22.98
CA ALA A 219 9.75 -14.46 22.09
C ALA A 219 10.98 -14.14 22.98
N ALA A 220 10.94 -14.60 24.21
CA ALA A 220 11.80 -14.49 25.36
C ALA A 220 12.43 -15.79 25.78
N GLU A 221 12.23 -16.92 25.11
CA GLU A 221 12.87 -18.17 25.54
C GLU A 221 13.59 -18.90 24.40
N ASN A 222 14.21 -18.15 23.48
CA ASN A 222 15.57 -18.41 23.06
C ASN A 222 16.49 -17.37 23.73
N GLU A 223 16.29 -17.14 25.01
CA GLU A 223 17.24 -16.51 25.93
C GLU A 223 18.35 -17.51 26.28
N GLY A 224 19.04 -17.98 25.28
CA GLY A 224 20.31 -18.68 25.41
C GLY A 224 21.54 -17.80 25.20
N GLU A 225 21.36 -16.58 24.71
CA GLU A 225 22.35 -15.51 24.76
C GLU A 225 21.62 -14.27 25.24
N ALA A 226 21.84 -13.91 26.49
CA ALA A 226 21.38 -12.66 27.08
C ALA A 226 21.79 -11.52 26.15
N ALA A 227 20.87 -11.04 25.35
CA ALA A 227 21.02 -9.80 24.66
C ALA A 227 21.20 -8.74 25.74
N LYS A 228 22.46 -8.38 26.01
CA LYS A 228 22.78 -7.32 26.96
C LYS A 228 21.99 -6.11 26.51
N ASP A 229 21.30 -5.48 27.42
CA ASP A 229 20.51 -4.24 27.28
C ASP A 229 21.27 -3.08 26.62
N GLY A 230 22.44 -3.31 26.08
CA GLY A 230 23.36 -2.42 25.38
C GLY A 230 23.64 -2.80 23.92
N ASP A 231 22.93 -3.77 23.33
CA ASP A 231 23.13 -4.14 21.94
C ASP A 231 22.32 -3.19 21.01
N LEU A 232 23.04 -2.39 20.22
CA LEU A 232 22.44 -1.45 19.27
C LEU A 232 21.52 -2.16 18.28
N PHE A 233 21.90 -3.36 17.81
CA PHE A 233 21.04 -4.17 16.92
C PHE A 233 19.70 -4.49 17.58
N TYR A 234 19.72 -4.96 18.83
CA TYR A 234 18.49 -5.28 19.56
C TYR A 234 17.58 -4.04 19.69
N CYS A 235 18.13 -2.90 20.07
CA CYS A 235 17.38 -1.66 20.21
C CYS A 235 16.77 -1.19 18.86
N ILE A 236 17.52 -1.28 17.76
CA ILE A 236 17.01 -0.95 16.43
C ILE A 236 15.92 -1.95 16.02
N SER A 237 16.13 -3.26 16.19
CA SER A 237 15.17 -4.28 15.80
C SER A 237 13.83 -4.22 16.55
N LYS A 238 13.85 -3.64 17.76
CA LYS A 238 12.67 -3.45 18.62
C LYS A 238 12.08 -2.04 18.54
N GLY A 239 12.71 -1.12 17.79
CA GLY A 239 12.22 0.25 17.68
C GLY A 239 12.39 1.06 18.98
N LEU A 240 13.45 0.81 19.76
CA LEU A 240 13.65 1.45 21.06
C LEU A 240 14.48 2.74 20.95
N ASP A 241 14.01 3.81 21.54
CA ASP A 241 14.69 5.12 21.57
C ASP A 241 16.10 5.06 22.17
N ARG A 242 16.36 4.07 23.04
CA ARG A 242 17.68 3.83 23.65
C ARG A 242 18.79 3.55 22.61
N ALA A 243 18.45 3.13 21.39
CA ALA A 243 19.41 3.00 20.30
C ALA A 243 20.20 4.30 20.05
N ARG A 244 19.53 5.44 20.21
CA ARG A 244 20.13 6.77 20.07
C ARG A 244 21.21 7.01 21.11
N ASP A 245 20.97 6.65 22.37
CA ASP A 245 21.95 6.85 23.46
C ASP A 245 23.15 5.92 23.32
N ILE A 246 22.92 4.68 22.87
CA ILE A 246 24.00 3.73 22.54
C ILE A 246 24.86 4.29 21.40
N THR A 247 24.23 4.84 20.35
CA THR A 247 24.95 5.46 19.23
C THR A 247 25.80 6.63 19.70
N ARG A 248 25.30 7.50 20.61
CA ARG A 248 26.10 8.56 21.22
C ARG A 248 27.28 8.01 22.03
N GLY A 249 27.09 6.89 22.72
CA GLY A 249 28.19 6.21 23.41
C GLY A 249 29.28 5.77 22.46
N LEU A 250 28.90 5.11 21.35
CA LEU A 250 29.84 4.65 20.32
C LEU A 250 30.59 5.80 19.64
N LEU A 251 29.95 6.94 19.42
CA LEU A 251 30.56 8.13 18.82
C LEU A 251 31.61 8.81 19.72
N ARG A 252 31.70 8.46 21.00
CA ARG A 252 32.80 8.92 21.89
C ARG A 252 34.09 8.16 21.71
N GLU A 253 33.99 6.91 21.19
CA GLU A 253 35.09 5.97 21.06
C GLU A 253 35.48 5.70 19.60
N HIS A 254 34.55 5.94 18.68
CA HIS A 254 34.70 5.66 17.25
C HIS A 254 34.30 6.88 16.41
N ASP A 255 34.89 7.03 15.24
CA ASP A 255 34.44 8.03 14.29
C ASP A 255 33.07 7.66 13.68
N GLY A 256 32.35 8.67 13.17
CA GLY A 256 30.98 8.49 12.69
C GLY A 256 30.86 7.48 11.54
N LEU A 257 31.86 7.40 10.65
CA LEU A 257 31.85 6.43 9.54
C LEU A 257 32.04 5.01 10.06
N ALA A 258 32.94 4.83 11.05
CA ALA A 258 33.14 3.54 11.70
C ALA A 258 31.86 3.05 12.40
N VAL A 259 31.10 3.95 13.06
CA VAL A 259 29.82 3.62 13.68
C VAL A 259 28.78 3.21 12.63
N ILE A 260 28.72 3.89 11.50
CA ILE A 260 27.80 3.54 10.39
C ILE A 260 28.13 2.14 9.88
N ASP A 261 29.37 1.90 9.48
CA ASP A 261 29.77 0.66 8.81
C ASP A 261 29.88 -0.54 9.77
N GLY A 262 30.26 -0.31 11.02
CA GLY A 262 30.45 -1.37 12.02
C GLY A 262 29.18 -1.80 12.76
N TRP A 263 28.22 -0.91 12.91
CA TRP A 263 27.02 -1.17 13.76
C TRP A 263 25.69 -0.90 13.07
N LEU A 264 25.49 0.28 12.45
CA LEU A 264 24.19 0.66 11.91
C LEU A 264 23.84 -0.13 10.65
N ILE A 265 24.75 -0.25 9.69
CA ILE A 265 24.52 -1.03 8.47
C ILE A 265 24.30 -2.51 8.76
N PRO A 266 25.14 -3.19 9.58
CA PRO A 266 24.88 -4.58 9.97
C PRO A 266 23.54 -4.78 10.66
N ALA A 267 23.13 -3.86 11.52
CA ALA A 267 21.81 -3.92 12.19
C ALA A 267 20.67 -3.85 11.17
N LEU A 268 20.72 -2.92 10.24
CA LEU A 268 19.70 -2.78 9.19
C LEU A 268 19.66 -3.98 8.23
N ASN A 269 20.82 -4.52 7.86
CA ASN A 269 20.88 -5.71 7.02
C ASN A 269 20.16 -6.88 7.69
N ARG A 270 20.42 -7.10 8.97
CA ARG A 270 19.78 -8.18 9.74
C ARG A 270 18.28 -7.98 9.90
N VAL A 271 17.82 -6.74 10.14
CA VAL A 271 16.39 -6.38 10.14
C VAL A 271 15.76 -6.70 8.78
N GLY A 272 16.44 -6.37 7.68
CA GLY A 272 15.98 -6.69 6.32
C GLY A 272 15.90 -8.19 6.06
N GLU A 273 16.87 -8.98 6.53
CA GLU A 273 16.87 -10.44 6.46
C GLU A 273 15.74 -11.04 7.28
N ASP A 274 15.47 -10.51 8.49
CA ASP A 274 14.38 -10.95 9.35
C ASP A 274 13.02 -10.69 8.70
N TYR A 275 12.87 -9.55 8.04
CA TYR A 275 11.66 -9.23 7.27
C TYR A 275 11.50 -10.16 6.05
N ALA A 276 12.56 -10.36 5.27
CA ALA A 276 12.54 -11.25 4.12
C ALA A 276 12.23 -12.72 4.49
N ALA A 277 12.67 -13.15 5.66
CA ALA A 277 12.40 -14.47 6.22
C ALA A 277 11.04 -14.58 6.92
N GLY A 278 10.26 -13.50 7.01
CA GLY A 278 8.96 -13.48 7.69
C GLY A 278 9.05 -13.57 9.23
N ARG A 279 10.22 -13.31 9.82
CA ARG A 279 10.41 -13.28 11.29
C ARG A 279 9.91 -11.99 11.91
N ILE A 280 9.92 -10.88 11.15
CA ILE A 280 9.29 -9.61 11.52
C ILE A 280 8.33 -9.18 10.41
N PHE A 281 7.41 -8.27 10.75
CA PHE A 281 6.37 -7.79 9.84
C PHE A 281 6.53 -6.29 9.57
N LEU A 282 5.72 -5.76 8.65
CA LEU A 282 5.83 -4.39 8.19
C LEU A 282 5.87 -3.33 9.32
N PRO A 283 5.05 -3.40 10.39
CA PRO A 283 5.13 -2.44 11.48
C PRO A 283 6.50 -2.41 12.17
N GLN A 284 7.07 -3.60 12.42
CA GLN A 284 8.40 -3.70 13.05
C GLN A 284 9.49 -3.18 12.11
N LEU A 285 9.40 -3.47 10.81
CA LEU A 285 10.35 -2.93 9.82
C LEU A 285 10.32 -1.39 9.81
N ILE A 286 9.12 -0.79 9.82
CA ILE A 286 8.95 0.67 9.86
C ILE A 286 9.57 1.25 11.14
N SER A 287 9.21 0.70 12.31
CA SER A 287 9.73 1.15 13.60
C SER A 287 11.26 1.02 13.68
N SER A 288 11.82 -0.09 13.19
CA SER A 288 13.28 -0.29 13.12
C SER A 288 13.96 0.75 12.22
N ALA A 289 13.36 1.08 11.07
CA ALA A 289 13.89 2.07 10.14
C ALA A 289 13.85 3.48 10.73
N GLU A 290 12.77 3.85 11.44
CA GLU A 290 12.66 5.13 12.14
C GLU A 290 13.71 5.25 13.25
N THR A 291 13.89 4.20 14.06
CA THR A 291 14.91 4.16 15.11
C THR A 291 16.31 4.26 14.54
N ALA A 292 16.61 3.54 13.46
CA ALA A 292 17.91 3.65 12.78
C ALA A 292 18.14 5.07 12.25
N LYS A 293 17.11 5.73 11.71
CA LYS A 293 17.20 7.12 11.25
C LYS A 293 17.64 8.06 12.39
N LEU A 294 17.06 7.91 13.58
CA LEU A 294 17.50 8.71 14.74
C LEU A 294 18.98 8.49 15.07
N CYS A 295 19.48 7.26 14.95
CA CYS A 295 20.89 6.95 15.12
C CYS A 295 21.78 7.60 14.04
N PHE A 296 21.36 7.57 12.79
CA PHE A 296 22.08 8.25 11.70
C PHE A 296 22.10 9.78 11.86
N ASP A 297 21.01 10.37 12.37
CA ASP A 297 20.97 11.81 12.66
C ASP A 297 21.95 12.20 13.77
N GLU A 298 22.14 11.34 14.79
CA GLU A 298 23.19 11.54 15.81
C GLU A 298 24.59 11.49 15.19
N VAL A 299 24.86 10.50 14.33
CA VAL A 299 26.17 10.44 13.63
C VAL A 299 26.37 11.69 12.79
N ARG A 300 25.35 12.12 12.04
CA ARG A 300 25.43 13.30 11.18
C ARG A 300 25.69 14.57 11.97
N SER A 301 25.14 14.70 13.18
CA SER A 301 25.35 15.86 14.06
C SER A 301 26.80 15.99 14.53
N THR A 302 27.55 14.90 14.63
CA THR A 302 28.97 14.90 15.01
C THR A 302 29.91 15.12 13.83
N LEU A 303 29.42 14.92 12.59
CA LEU A 303 30.19 15.11 11.36
C LEU A 303 30.06 16.54 10.78
N ALA A 304 29.58 17.51 11.57
CA ALA A 304 29.19 18.84 11.12
C ALA A 304 30.29 19.69 10.44
N ASP A 305 31.52 19.21 10.33
CA ASP A 305 32.63 19.89 9.61
C ASP A 305 33.28 19.03 8.50
N ALA A 306 32.87 17.78 8.32
CA ALA A 306 33.30 16.99 7.18
C ALA A 306 32.15 16.96 6.18
N SER A 307 32.37 17.52 4.97
CA SER A 307 31.54 17.22 3.80
C SER A 307 31.36 15.70 3.75
N SER A 308 30.30 15.22 4.39
CA SER A 308 30.01 13.79 4.45
C SER A 308 29.88 13.32 3.02
N ALA A 309 30.77 12.45 2.60
CA ALA A 309 30.74 11.83 1.28
C ALA A 309 29.40 11.07 1.20
N GLU A 310 28.39 11.75 0.63
CA GLU A 310 27.14 11.08 0.22
C GLU A 310 27.58 9.87 -0.61
N LYS A 311 27.18 8.65 -0.22
CA LYS A 311 27.54 7.43 -0.96
C LYS A 311 27.09 7.52 -2.42
N GLY A 312 26.09 8.33 -2.70
CA GLY A 312 25.58 8.62 -4.03
C GLY A 312 24.18 9.22 -3.99
N VAL A 313 23.75 9.73 -5.14
CA VAL A 313 22.42 10.31 -5.32
C VAL A 313 21.53 9.32 -6.07
N ILE A 314 20.32 9.09 -5.57
CA ILE A 314 19.31 8.17 -6.14
C ILE A 314 18.02 8.94 -6.35
N VAL A 315 17.41 8.80 -7.53
CA VAL A 315 16.06 9.32 -7.81
C VAL A 315 15.05 8.22 -7.53
N LEU A 316 13.97 8.53 -6.80
CA LEU A 316 12.82 7.66 -6.60
C LEU A 316 11.53 8.32 -7.09
N ALA A 317 10.68 7.53 -7.73
CA ALA A 317 9.35 7.97 -8.17
C ALA A 317 8.33 6.82 -8.17
N THR A 318 7.08 7.15 -7.88
CA THR A 318 5.94 6.31 -8.25
C THR A 318 5.46 6.76 -9.62
N VAL A 319 5.34 5.83 -10.55
CA VAL A 319 5.09 6.12 -11.98
C VAL A 319 3.73 6.79 -12.21
N LYS A 320 3.59 7.46 -13.35
CA LYS A 320 2.35 8.15 -13.75
C LYS A 320 1.13 7.23 -13.65
N GLY A 321 0.06 7.77 -13.07
CA GLY A 321 -1.21 7.09 -12.86
C GLY A 321 -1.25 6.24 -11.58
N ASP A 322 -0.14 6.06 -10.86
CA ASP A 322 -0.09 5.33 -9.61
C ASP A 322 0.05 6.29 -8.42
N VAL A 323 -0.85 6.13 -7.46
CA VAL A 323 -0.92 6.97 -6.25
C VAL A 323 -0.40 6.25 -5.00
N HIS A 324 -0.01 4.99 -5.14
CA HIS A 324 0.46 4.17 -4.04
C HIS A 324 1.96 4.40 -3.82
N ASP A 325 2.32 5.07 -2.73
CA ASP A 325 3.70 5.47 -2.44
C ASP A 325 4.30 4.84 -1.17
N ILE A 326 3.52 4.06 -0.42
CA ILE A 326 4.00 3.43 0.83
C ILE A 326 5.27 2.61 0.59
N GLY A 327 5.27 1.75 -0.42
CA GLY A 327 6.44 0.91 -0.76
C GLY A 327 7.65 1.76 -1.15
N LYS A 328 7.45 2.80 -1.95
CA LYS A 328 8.50 3.76 -2.34
C LYS A 328 9.06 4.49 -1.12
N ASN A 329 8.21 4.92 -0.20
CA ASN A 329 8.62 5.65 1.00
C ASN A 329 9.44 4.76 1.96
N ILE A 330 9.11 3.46 2.06
CA ILE A 330 9.93 2.49 2.79
C ILE A 330 11.32 2.36 2.13
N VAL A 331 11.38 2.21 0.81
CA VAL A 331 12.64 2.15 0.05
C VAL A 331 13.44 3.43 0.25
N LYS A 332 12.80 4.60 0.19
CA LYS A 332 13.44 5.90 0.47
C LYS A 332 14.09 5.90 1.85
N THR A 333 13.31 5.59 2.90
CA THR A 333 13.81 5.61 4.29
C THR A 333 15.01 4.66 4.46
N VAL A 334 14.93 3.46 3.88
CA VAL A 334 16.02 2.50 3.94
C VAL A 334 17.26 3.04 3.21
N LEU A 335 17.15 3.55 1.98
CA LEU A 335 18.27 4.09 1.23
C LEU A 335 18.92 5.31 1.91
N GLU A 336 18.11 6.21 2.48
CA GLU A 336 18.59 7.34 3.27
C GLU A 336 19.38 6.85 4.50
N ASN A 337 18.91 5.80 5.16
CA ASN A 337 19.60 5.18 6.30
C ASN A 337 20.91 4.49 5.89
N TYR A 338 21.01 4.03 4.65
CA TYR A 338 22.27 3.52 4.09
C TYR A 338 23.25 4.62 3.64
N GLY A 339 22.92 5.89 3.85
CA GLY A 339 23.78 7.04 3.55
C GLY A 339 23.69 7.53 2.11
N TYR A 340 22.65 7.17 1.36
CA TYR A 340 22.38 7.73 0.04
C TYR A 340 21.52 8.99 0.16
N ARG A 341 21.77 9.97 -0.70
CA ARG A 341 20.84 11.09 -0.89
C ARG A 341 19.72 10.67 -1.82
N VAL A 342 18.49 10.71 -1.35
CA VAL A 342 17.33 10.34 -2.15
C VAL A 342 16.59 11.59 -2.61
N ILE A 343 16.46 11.73 -3.93
CA ILE A 343 15.60 12.72 -4.59
C ILE A 343 14.25 12.04 -4.83
N ASP A 344 13.31 12.26 -3.95
CA ASP A 344 11.97 11.70 -4.05
C ASP A 344 11.07 12.64 -4.86
N LEU A 345 10.64 12.19 -6.04
CA LEU A 345 9.74 12.93 -6.92
C LEU A 345 8.26 12.77 -6.54
N GLY A 346 7.97 11.91 -5.55
CA GLY A 346 6.60 11.65 -5.12
C GLY A 346 5.90 10.58 -5.96
N LYS A 347 4.61 10.77 -6.18
CA LYS A 347 3.71 9.82 -6.86
C LYS A 347 3.09 10.44 -8.10
N ASN A 348 2.55 9.59 -8.98
CA ASN A 348 1.93 10.01 -10.25
C ASN A 348 2.88 10.84 -11.13
N VAL A 349 4.16 10.49 -11.14
CA VAL A 349 5.22 11.29 -11.80
C VAL A 349 5.28 10.97 -13.29
N PRO A 350 5.19 11.99 -14.17
CA PRO A 350 5.35 11.80 -15.61
C PRO A 350 6.74 11.26 -15.99
N PRO A 351 6.85 10.41 -17.04
CA PRO A 351 8.12 9.85 -17.49
C PRO A 351 9.20 10.89 -17.78
N GLU A 352 8.80 12.01 -18.39
CA GLU A 352 9.68 13.11 -18.76
C GLU A 352 10.29 13.80 -17.54
N GLU A 353 9.53 13.91 -16.45
CA GLU A 353 9.95 14.53 -15.20
C GLU A 353 10.96 13.63 -14.45
N VAL A 354 10.73 12.31 -14.44
CA VAL A 354 11.68 11.35 -13.90
C VAL A 354 13.01 11.42 -14.64
N ALA A 355 12.97 11.37 -15.97
CA ALA A 355 14.17 11.44 -16.79
C ALA A 355 14.92 12.77 -16.65
N ALA A 356 14.18 13.90 -16.57
CA ALA A 356 14.75 15.22 -16.33
C ALA A 356 15.44 15.32 -14.95
N ALA A 357 14.88 14.72 -13.93
CA ALA A 357 15.51 14.64 -12.60
C ALA A 357 16.78 13.80 -12.65
N CYS A 358 16.77 12.63 -13.30
CA CYS A 358 17.95 11.78 -13.47
C CYS A 358 19.08 12.52 -14.18
N GLU A 359 18.77 13.30 -15.21
CA GLU A 359 19.73 14.11 -15.95
C GLU A 359 20.27 15.26 -15.09
N LYS A 360 19.36 16.04 -14.45
CA LYS A 360 19.70 17.19 -13.61
C LYS A 360 20.66 16.83 -12.49
N TYR A 361 20.44 15.71 -11.84
CA TYR A 361 21.27 15.25 -10.72
C TYR A 361 22.37 14.28 -11.13
N SER A 362 22.49 13.96 -12.44
CA SER A 362 23.47 13.02 -13.00
C SER A 362 23.52 11.69 -12.24
N VAL A 363 22.35 11.13 -11.91
CA VAL A 363 22.25 9.97 -11.02
C VAL A 363 22.70 8.68 -11.69
N LYS A 364 23.36 7.81 -10.93
CA LYS A 364 23.74 6.48 -11.38
C LYS A 364 22.63 5.45 -11.22
N LEU A 365 21.64 5.75 -10.35
CA LEU A 365 20.55 4.84 -10.02
C LEU A 365 19.21 5.58 -9.89
N CYS A 366 18.20 5.05 -10.57
CA CYS A 366 16.81 5.47 -10.48
C CYS A 366 15.94 4.30 -10.02
N GLY A 367 15.08 4.51 -9.04
CA GLY A 367 14.10 3.52 -8.56
C GLY A 367 12.67 3.94 -8.89
N LEU A 368 11.91 3.01 -9.47
CA LEU A 368 10.52 3.22 -9.88
C LEU A 368 9.59 2.25 -9.17
N SER A 369 8.45 2.75 -8.72
CA SER A 369 7.42 1.95 -8.04
C SER A 369 6.10 1.95 -8.81
N ALA A 370 5.43 0.79 -8.88
CA ALA A 370 4.06 0.64 -9.35
C ALA A 370 3.33 -0.45 -8.56
N LEU A 371 2.13 -0.16 -8.11
CA LEU A 371 1.30 -1.11 -7.34
C LEU A 371 0.07 -1.59 -8.11
N MET A 372 -0.34 -0.89 -9.16
CA MET A 372 -1.51 -1.22 -9.98
C MET A 372 -1.10 -1.83 -11.32
N THR A 373 -1.81 -2.86 -11.76
CA THR A 373 -1.61 -3.47 -13.09
C THR A 373 -1.85 -2.47 -14.24
N THR A 374 -2.71 -1.49 -14.02
CA THR A 374 -3.03 -0.43 -14.99
C THR A 374 -1.88 0.56 -15.20
N THR A 375 -0.94 0.66 -14.27
CA THR A 375 0.19 1.59 -14.33
C THR A 375 1.50 0.95 -14.81
N VAL A 376 1.47 -0.35 -15.05
CA VAL A 376 2.64 -1.12 -15.52
C VAL A 376 3.14 -0.66 -16.90
N ASP A 377 2.25 -0.22 -17.79
CA ASP A 377 2.65 0.38 -19.08
C ASP A 377 3.39 1.70 -18.90
N ASN A 378 2.97 2.53 -17.92
CA ASN A 378 3.68 3.77 -17.60
C ASN A 378 5.07 3.48 -17.00
N MET A 379 5.24 2.39 -16.26
CA MET A 379 6.56 1.91 -15.81
C MET A 379 7.48 1.66 -17.02
N ARG A 380 7.01 0.90 -18.01
CA ARG A 380 7.77 0.62 -19.24
C ARG A 380 8.17 1.89 -19.98
N ILE A 381 7.23 2.83 -20.14
CA ILE A 381 7.50 4.13 -20.78
C ILE A 381 8.55 4.91 -20.00
N THR A 382 8.44 4.94 -18.66
CA THR A 382 9.38 5.67 -17.80
C THR A 382 10.78 5.07 -17.86
N VAL A 383 10.91 3.72 -17.81
CA VAL A 383 12.21 3.04 -17.98
C VAL A 383 12.84 3.41 -19.32
N GLY A 384 12.06 3.36 -20.41
CA GLY A 384 12.53 3.72 -21.75
C GLY A 384 13.00 5.17 -21.83
N GLU A 385 12.27 6.12 -21.25
CA GLU A 385 12.62 7.54 -21.26
C GLU A 385 13.86 7.84 -20.43
N VAL A 386 14.01 7.23 -19.25
CA VAL A 386 15.23 7.36 -18.43
C VAL A 386 16.44 6.80 -19.18
N LYS A 387 16.34 5.63 -19.79
CA LYS A 387 17.46 5.03 -20.53
C LYS A 387 17.83 5.80 -21.79
N ARG A 388 16.85 6.39 -22.45
CA ARG A 388 17.08 7.23 -23.63
C ARG A 388 17.86 8.52 -23.30
N ARG A 389 17.50 9.19 -22.19
CA ARG A 389 18.12 10.47 -21.79
C ARG A 389 19.37 10.29 -20.94
N CYS A 390 19.39 9.25 -20.13
CA CYS A 390 20.49 8.94 -19.21
C CYS A 390 20.97 7.48 -19.40
N PRO A 391 21.69 7.13 -20.49
CA PRO A 391 22.06 5.74 -20.80
C PRO A 391 22.92 5.07 -19.74
N SER A 392 23.68 5.83 -18.97
CA SER A 392 24.51 5.33 -17.86
C SER A 392 23.75 5.10 -16.57
N CYS A 393 22.52 5.62 -16.45
CA CYS A 393 21.68 5.46 -15.27
C CYS A 393 21.10 4.05 -15.23
N LYS A 394 21.34 3.33 -14.14
CA LYS A 394 20.70 2.06 -13.86
C LYS A 394 19.28 2.27 -13.33
N VAL A 395 18.34 1.43 -13.75
CA VAL A 395 16.95 1.52 -13.33
C VAL A 395 16.57 0.27 -12.57
N MET A 396 16.21 0.43 -11.29
CA MET A 396 15.56 -0.59 -10.50
C MET A 396 14.06 -0.36 -10.43
N VAL A 397 13.27 -1.44 -10.43
CA VAL A 397 11.82 -1.39 -10.36
C VAL A 397 11.31 -2.28 -9.23
N GLY A 398 10.24 -1.84 -8.57
CA GLY A 398 9.59 -2.57 -7.49
C GLY A 398 8.08 -2.30 -7.45
N GLY A 399 7.36 -3.17 -6.73
CA GLY A 399 5.92 -3.09 -6.54
C GLY A 399 5.23 -4.44 -6.63
N ALA A 400 4.07 -4.56 -5.99
CA ALA A 400 3.39 -5.85 -5.80
C ALA A 400 2.88 -6.51 -7.09
N VAL A 401 2.72 -5.73 -8.17
CA VAL A 401 2.24 -6.22 -9.48
C VAL A 401 3.37 -6.58 -10.44
N LEU A 402 4.62 -6.37 -10.04
CA LEU A 402 5.79 -6.62 -10.89
C LEU A 402 6.40 -7.98 -10.59
N THR A 403 6.99 -8.55 -11.63
CA THR A 403 7.80 -9.78 -11.56
C THR A 403 9.19 -9.52 -12.14
N ALA A 404 10.15 -10.37 -11.83
CA ALA A 404 11.49 -10.30 -12.40
C ALA A 404 11.48 -10.39 -13.94
N GLU A 405 10.64 -11.30 -14.48
CA GLU A 405 10.46 -11.48 -15.93
C GLU A 405 9.91 -10.21 -16.61
N TYR A 406 8.96 -9.55 -15.93
CA TYR A 406 8.41 -8.32 -16.48
C TYR A 406 9.42 -7.17 -16.43
N ALA A 407 10.18 -7.05 -15.34
CA ALA A 407 11.25 -6.05 -15.21
C ALA A 407 12.28 -6.19 -16.34
N GLU A 408 12.70 -7.42 -16.66
CA GLU A 408 13.59 -7.71 -17.80
C GLU A 408 12.94 -7.31 -19.13
N LYS A 409 11.68 -7.69 -19.35
CA LYS A 409 10.92 -7.37 -20.57
C LYS A 409 10.82 -5.88 -20.84
N ILE A 410 10.71 -5.05 -19.82
CA ILE A 410 10.63 -3.58 -19.95
C ILE A 410 12.00 -2.91 -20.00
N GLY A 411 13.09 -3.68 -19.89
CA GLY A 411 14.46 -3.20 -19.94
C GLY A 411 14.98 -2.57 -18.66
N ALA A 412 14.35 -2.84 -17.50
CA ALA A 412 14.88 -2.45 -16.20
C ALA A 412 16.15 -3.26 -15.88
N ASP A 413 17.09 -2.66 -15.15
CA ASP A 413 18.35 -3.35 -14.81
C ASP A 413 18.18 -4.29 -13.62
N LYS A 414 17.21 -4.03 -12.73
CA LYS A 414 16.96 -4.87 -11.55
C LYS A 414 15.50 -4.82 -11.12
N TYR A 415 14.95 -5.99 -10.80
CA TYR A 415 13.76 -6.11 -10.00
C TYR A 415 14.12 -6.18 -8.52
N CYS A 416 13.60 -5.28 -7.71
CA CYS A 416 13.77 -5.27 -6.27
C CYS A 416 12.44 -5.64 -5.60
N ARG A 417 12.39 -6.84 -5.03
CA ARG A 417 11.19 -7.37 -4.39
C ARG A 417 10.81 -6.61 -3.12
N ASP A 418 11.82 -6.08 -2.43
CA ASP A 418 11.71 -5.39 -1.15
C ASP A 418 12.76 -4.28 -1.00
N ALA A 419 12.65 -3.51 0.07
CA ALA A 419 13.55 -2.39 0.33
C ALA A 419 15.00 -2.83 0.60
N ALA A 420 15.19 -4.01 1.20
CA ALA A 420 16.53 -4.55 1.43
C ALA A 420 17.22 -4.94 0.11
N ALA A 421 16.46 -5.47 -0.86
CA ALA A 421 16.98 -5.73 -2.20
C ALA A 421 17.37 -4.44 -2.92
N SER A 422 16.62 -3.35 -2.74
CA SER A 422 16.93 -2.03 -3.28
C SER A 422 18.24 -1.48 -2.71
N ALA A 423 18.45 -1.62 -1.40
CA ALA A 423 19.66 -1.17 -0.73
C ALA A 423 20.90 -1.99 -1.17
N ARG A 424 20.77 -3.32 -1.30
CA ARG A 424 21.85 -4.16 -1.81
C ARG A 424 22.26 -3.76 -3.22
N TYR A 425 21.28 -3.57 -4.10
CA TYR A 425 21.56 -3.15 -5.48
C TYR A 425 22.19 -1.76 -5.56
N ALA A 426 21.76 -0.82 -4.72
CA ALA A 426 22.42 0.48 -4.60
C ALA A 426 23.89 0.30 -4.18
N GLY A 427 24.18 -0.59 -3.21
CA GLY A 427 25.55 -0.94 -2.81
C GLY A 427 26.41 -1.46 -3.96
N GLU A 428 25.86 -2.32 -4.82
CA GLU A 428 26.54 -2.82 -6.02
C GLU A 428 26.87 -1.69 -7.00
N ILE A 429 25.94 -0.76 -7.26
CA ILE A 429 26.12 0.34 -8.22
C ILE A 429 27.11 1.40 -7.72
N PHE A 430 27.13 1.70 -6.43
CA PHE A 430 28.01 2.72 -5.86
C PHE A 430 29.32 2.17 -5.28
N GLY A 431 29.57 0.85 -5.41
CA GLY A 431 30.82 0.21 -4.96
C GLY A 431 30.95 0.10 -3.44
N THR A 432 29.85 0.17 -2.72
CA THR A 432 29.80 0.07 -1.24
C THR A 432 29.32 -1.30 -0.74
N GLY A 433 29.05 -2.23 -1.65
CA GLY A 433 28.69 -3.61 -1.36
C GLY A 433 29.93 -4.50 -1.33
N LYS A 434 30.42 -4.86 -0.16
CA LYS A 434 31.21 -6.06 0.10
C LYS A 434 30.46 -6.91 1.09
#